data_15a1c87a78442216f57ac331b1d78d55
#
_entry.id   15a1c87a78442216f57ac331b1d78d55
#
_cell.length_a   1.000
_cell.length_b   1.000
_cell.length_c   1.000
_cell.angle_alpha   90.00
_cell.angle_beta   90.00
_cell.angle_gamma   90.00
#
_symmetry.space_group_name_H-M   'P 1'
#
loop_
_entity.id
_entity.type
_entity.pdbx_description
1 polymer ?
#
loop_
_entity_poly.entity_id
_entity_poly.type
_entity_poly.pdbx_seq_one_letter_code
_entity_poly.pdbx_strand_id
1 'polypeptide(L)'
;MSIHLVPDGLAGERVDAAASRMTGVSRSRVTDLIGSGGVLLNGRPVTKSDRVAAGDMLELDLGEPRVAEIVPTMVEGMRIVHDDADIVVVDKPAGVAAHPSLGWDGPDVLAHLAAAGFRISTSGAPERRGVGQLLDVGTSGLMVVAKSEPAYTALKRAFRDRVVEKFYHTLVQGHPDPFTGTIDAPIARDPGHDWKMAIIDGGRHSV
;
A
#
# COMPACT_ATOMS: atom_id res chain seq x y z
N MET A 1 -2.86 20.59 12.20
CA MET A 1 -2.83 19.95 13.54
C MET A 1 -4.24 19.52 13.88
N SER A 2 -4.47 18.25 14.18
CA SER A 2 -5.77 17.71 14.61
C SER A 2 -5.71 17.33 16.08
N ILE A 3 -6.81 17.54 16.82
CA ILE A 3 -6.90 17.29 18.26
C ILE A 3 -7.98 16.23 18.48
N HIS A 4 -7.66 15.23 19.27
CA HIS A 4 -8.53 14.10 19.56
C HIS A 4 -8.52 13.78 21.05
N LEU A 5 -9.68 13.56 21.65
CA LEU A 5 -9.79 13.04 23.02
C LEU A 5 -9.75 11.52 22.98
N VAL A 6 -8.92 10.93 23.82
CA VAL A 6 -8.77 9.49 23.92
C VAL A 6 -10.01 8.89 24.59
N PRO A 7 -10.77 8.00 23.92
CA PRO A 7 -11.92 7.34 24.52
C PRO A 7 -11.50 6.25 25.51
N ASP A 8 -12.40 5.90 26.44
CA ASP A 8 -12.18 4.86 27.45
C ASP A 8 -11.69 3.53 26.90
N GLY A 9 -12.19 3.14 25.73
CA GLY A 9 -11.82 1.87 25.06
C GLY A 9 -10.40 1.79 24.53
N LEU A 10 -9.64 2.90 24.57
CA LEU A 10 -8.23 2.94 24.16
C LEU A 10 -7.29 3.20 25.36
N ALA A 11 -7.82 3.32 26.57
CA ALA A 11 -7.01 3.54 27.75
C ALA A 11 -5.99 2.39 27.96
N GLY A 12 -4.75 2.75 28.23
CA GLY A 12 -3.64 1.81 28.40
C GLY A 12 -2.99 1.34 27.10
N GLU A 13 -3.55 1.66 25.93
CA GLU A 13 -2.88 1.36 24.67
C GLU A 13 -1.64 2.24 24.46
N ARG A 14 -0.76 1.77 23.58
CA ARG A 14 0.38 2.57 23.14
C ARG A 14 -0.12 3.75 22.30
N VAL A 15 0.55 4.89 22.44
CA VAL A 15 0.17 6.11 21.74
C VAL A 15 0.15 5.93 20.20
N ASP A 16 1.09 5.13 19.63
CA ASP A 16 1.13 4.85 18.20
C ASP A 16 -0.09 4.05 17.73
N ALA A 17 -0.57 3.12 18.54
CA ALA A 17 -1.75 2.30 18.22
C ALA A 17 -3.04 3.10 18.42
N ALA A 18 -3.17 3.82 19.52
CA ALA A 18 -4.33 4.66 19.80
C ALA A 18 -4.51 5.74 18.73
N ALA A 19 -3.44 6.47 18.40
CA ALA A 19 -3.45 7.49 17.33
C ALA A 19 -3.88 6.90 15.98
N SER A 20 -3.34 5.75 15.61
CA SER A 20 -3.70 5.05 14.37
C SER A 20 -5.20 4.70 14.32
N ARG A 21 -5.75 4.18 15.42
CA ARG A 21 -7.19 3.82 15.49
C ARG A 21 -8.11 5.03 15.46
N MET A 22 -7.72 6.11 16.12
CA MET A 22 -8.53 7.33 16.19
C MET A 22 -8.54 8.12 14.88
N THR A 23 -7.42 8.11 14.16
CA THR A 23 -7.25 8.95 12.96
C THR A 23 -7.36 8.19 11.64
N GLY A 24 -7.29 6.84 11.67
CA GLY A 24 -7.20 6.03 10.45
C GLY A 24 -5.82 6.07 9.77
N VAL A 25 -4.87 6.80 10.32
CA VAL A 25 -3.49 6.88 9.82
C VAL A 25 -2.74 5.59 10.18
N SER A 26 -1.89 5.07 9.28
CA SER A 26 -1.12 3.86 9.56
C SER A 26 -0.19 4.04 10.75
N ARG A 27 0.05 2.98 11.53
CA ARG A 27 0.95 3.02 12.69
C ARG A 27 2.38 3.44 12.33
N SER A 28 2.88 3.01 11.16
CA SER A 28 4.19 3.45 10.67
C SER A 28 4.23 4.96 10.50
N ARG A 29 3.23 5.54 9.85
CA ARG A 29 3.15 7.00 9.68
C ARG A 29 3.04 7.74 11.02
N VAL A 30 2.27 7.20 12.00
CA VAL A 30 2.22 7.78 13.34
C VAL A 30 3.58 7.71 14.02
N THR A 31 4.32 6.60 13.86
CA THR A 31 5.68 6.47 14.40
C THR A 31 6.65 7.51 13.81
N ASP A 32 6.56 7.75 12.49
CA ASP A 32 7.35 8.79 11.82
C ASP A 32 7.01 10.18 12.35
N LEU A 33 5.71 10.46 12.56
CA LEU A 33 5.25 11.71 13.16
C LEU A 33 5.77 11.89 14.60
N ILE A 34 5.77 10.83 15.40
CA ILE A 34 6.37 10.85 16.74
C ILE A 34 7.86 11.20 16.65
N GLY A 35 8.59 10.55 15.72
CA GLY A 35 10.02 10.80 15.51
C GLY A 35 10.34 12.23 15.07
N SER A 36 9.43 12.88 14.35
CA SER A 36 9.56 14.30 13.94
C SER A 36 8.96 15.31 14.92
N GLY A 37 8.46 14.84 16.08
CA GLY A 37 7.82 15.72 17.09
C GLY A 37 6.40 16.16 16.73
N GLY A 38 5.79 15.56 15.72
CA GLY A 38 4.44 15.88 15.25
C GLY A 38 3.30 15.24 16.04
N VAL A 39 3.57 14.59 17.18
CA VAL A 39 2.55 14.02 18.08
C VAL A 39 2.78 14.50 19.50
N LEU A 40 1.75 15.09 20.08
CA LEU A 40 1.77 15.52 21.48
C LEU A 40 0.64 14.82 22.25
N LEU A 41 0.92 14.49 23.50
CA LEU A 41 -0.07 14.00 24.46
C LEU A 41 -0.16 15.01 25.61
N ASN A 42 -1.33 15.64 25.79
CA ASN A 42 -1.54 16.72 26.75
C ASN A 42 -0.49 17.85 26.60
N GLY A 43 -0.17 18.22 25.35
CA GLY A 43 0.80 19.27 25.01
C GLY A 43 2.27 18.86 25.16
N ARG A 44 2.59 17.59 25.45
CA ARG A 44 3.97 17.10 25.60
C ARG A 44 4.37 16.12 24.49
N PRO A 45 5.59 16.21 23.96
CA PRO A 45 6.10 15.24 23.01
C PRO A 45 6.10 13.83 23.61
N VAL A 46 5.84 12.84 22.77
CA VAL A 46 5.73 11.43 23.17
C VAL A 46 6.73 10.54 22.44
N THR A 47 6.98 9.38 23.03
CA THR A 47 7.64 8.26 22.38
C THR A 47 6.60 7.23 21.92
N LYS A 48 6.95 6.37 20.96
CA LYS A 48 6.04 5.32 20.46
C LYS A 48 5.55 4.34 21.51
N SER A 49 6.28 4.22 22.64
CA SER A 49 5.99 3.30 23.75
C SER A 49 5.12 3.92 24.83
N ASP A 50 4.92 5.22 24.83
CA ASP A 50 4.07 5.89 25.80
C ASP A 50 2.63 5.39 25.66
N ARG A 51 1.90 5.40 26.78
CA ARG A 51 0.54 4.90 26.86
C ARG A 51 -0.42 6.04 27.10
N VAL A 52 -1.59 5.94 26.47
CA VAL A 52 -2.67 6.91 26.63
C VAL A 52 -3.60 6.51 27.78
N ALA A 53 -4.18 7.51 28.45
CA ALA A 53 -5.27 7.35 29.37
C ALA A 53 -6.58 7.88 28.78
N ALA A 54 -7.71 7.41 29.29
CA ALA A 54 -9.00 7.97 28.92
C ALA A 54 -9.05 9.47 29.24
N GLY A 55 -9.56 10.27 28.32
CA GLY A 55 -9.64 11.72 28.45
C GLY A 55 -8.34 12.46 28.14
N ASP A 56 -7.25 11.77 27.84
CA ASP A 56 -6.04 12.43 27.34
C ASP A 56 -6.32 13.16 26.02
N MET A 57 -5.65 14.29 25.84
CA MET A 57 -5.70 15.08 24.62
C MET A 57 -4.52 14.69 23.73
N LEU A 58 -4.84 14.04 22.60
CA LEU A 58 -3.86 13.63 21.61
C LEU A 58 -3.88 14.63 20.45
N GLU A 59 -2.75 15.29 20.23
CA GLU A 59 -2.58 16.27 19.15
C GLU A 59 -1.66 15.68 18.09
N LEU A 60 -2.10 15.71 16.82
CA LEU A 60 -1.31 15.21 15.70
C LEU A 60 -1.15 16.31 14.65
N ASP A 61 0.08 16.57 14.29
CA ASP A 61 0.39 17.35 13.11
C ASP A 61 0.54 16.41 11.91
N LEU A 62 -0.57 16.08 11.30
CA LEU A 62 -0.59 15.20 10.13
C LEU A 62 0.07 15.85 8.90
N GLY A 63 0.39 17.16 8.97
CA GLY A 63 0.81 17.94 7.83
C GLY A 63 -0.26 17.97 6.74
N GLU A 64 0.04 18.58 5.63
CA GLU A 64 -0.76 18.36 4.41
C GLU A 64 -0.59 16.91 3.96
N PRO A 65 -1.65 16.23 3.48
CA PRO A 65 -1.53 14.90 2.91
C PRO A 65 -0.49 14.96 1.79
N ARG A 66 0.71 14.43 2.04
CA ARG A 66 1.68 14.25 0.98
C ARG A 66 1.16 13.12 0.09
N VAL A 67 0.45 13.48 -0.95
CA VAL A 67 0.11 12.57 -2.03
C VAL A 67 1.36 12.46 -2.90
N ALA A 68 1.84 11.27 -3.12
CA ALA A 68 2.92 11.07 -4.08
C ALA A 68 2.41 11.51 -5.46
N GLU A 69 3.02 12.54 -6.03
CA GLU A 69 2.62 13.13 -7.29
C GLU A 69 3.05 12.22 -8.44
N ILE A 70 2.17 12.05 -9.44
CA ILE A 70 2.52 11.35 -10.68
C ILE A 70 3.31 12.33 -11.55
N VAL A 71 4.62 12.18 -11.57
CA VAL A 71 5.50 12.94 -12.45
C VAL A 71 5.71 12.17 -13.75
N PRO A 72 5.16 12.64 -14.89
CA PRO A 72 5.27 11.92 -16.17
C PRO A 72 6.73 11.60 -16.49
N THR A 73 7.07 10.31 -16.54
CA THR A 73 8.43 9.83 -16.75
C THR A 73 8.40 8.53 -17.56
N MET A 74 9.06 8.51 -18.71
CA MET A 74 9.18 7.29 -19.52
C MET A 74 10.05 6.27 -18.79
N VAL A 75 9.62 5.02 -18.78
CA VAL A 75 10.32 3.89 -18.16
C VAL A 75 10.83 2.97 -19.26
N GLU A 76 12.14 2.80 -19.31
CA GLU A 76 12.78 1.89 -20.26
C GLU A 76 12.34 0.44 -20.04
N GLY A 77 12.10 -0.28 -21.13
CA GLY A 77 11.71 -1.68 -21.09
C GLY A 77 10.23 -1.94 -20.74
N MET A 78 9.45 -0.92 -20.38
CA MET A 78 8.01 -1.09 -20.21
C MET A 78 7.29 -1.10 -21.56
N ARG A 79 6.48 -2.13 -21.78
CA ARG A 79 5.74 -2.30 -23.03
C ARG A 79 4.25 -2.20 -22.79
N ILE A 80 3.54 -1.53 -23.70
CA ILE A 80 2.08 -1.60 -23.75
C ILE A 80 1.72 -2.90 -24.49
N VAL A 81 1.01 -3.80 -23.82
CA VAL A 81 0.63 -5.11 -24.33
C VAL A 81 -0.77 -5.09 -24.93
N HIS A 82 -1.63 -4.27 -24.34
CA HIS A 82 -3.00 -4.06 -24.81
C HIS A 82 -3.45 -2.64 -24.48
N ASP A 83 -4.20 -2.04 -25.38
CA ASP A 83 -4.85 -0.75 -25.20
C ASP A 83 -6.19 -0.72 -25.93
N ASP A 84 -7.23 -0.34 -25.17
CA ASP A 84 -8.56 -0.07 -25.72
C ASP A 84 -9.18 1.17 -25.05
N ALA A 85 -10.49 1.38 -25.20
CA ALA A 85 -11.18 2.53 -24.61
C ALA A 85 -11.23 2.49 -23.07
N ASP A 86 -11.18 1.30 -22.48
CA ASP A 86 -11.49 1.04 -21.08
C ASP A 86 -10.28 0.66 -20.23
N ILE A 87 -9.31 -0.04 -20.80
CA ILE A 87 -8.13 -0.53 -20.08
C ILE A 87 -6.85 -0.33 -20.88
N VAL A 88 -5.75 -0.30 -20.16
CA VAL A 88 -4.41 -0.48 -20.71
C VAL A 88 -3.70 -1.58 -19.92
N VAL A 89 -3.01 -2.49 -20.62
CA VAL A 89 -2.19 -3.54 -20.02
C VAL A 89 -0.73 -3.28 -20.33
N VAL A 90 0.08 -3.23 -19.30
CA VAL A 90 1.53 -3.05 -19.43
C VAL A 90 2.27 -4.33 -19.02
N ASP A 91 3.41 -4.56 -19.64
CA ASP A 91 4.42 -5.51 -19.16
C ASP A 91 5.41 -4.71 -18.31
N LYS A 92 5.24 -4.79 -16.99
CA LYS A 92 6.03 -4.03 -16.01
C LYS A 92 7.38 -4.71 -15.83
N PRO A 93 8.50 -4.03 -16.07
CA PRO A 93 9.81 -4.58 -15.73
C PRO A 93 10.03 -4.65 -14.21
N ALA A 94 10.95 -5.50 -13.77
CA ALA A 94 11.44 -5.49 -12.39
C ALA A 94 12.16 -4.17 -12.09
N GLY A 95 12.12 -3.73 -10.85
CA GLY A 95 12.68 -2.44 -10.42
C GLY A 95 11.74 -1.24 -10.60
N VAL A 96 10.51 -1.47 -11.06
CA VAL A 96 9.49 -0.44 -11.28
C VAL A 96 8.33 -0.62 -10.30
N ALA A 97 7.91 0.45 -9.64
CA ALA A 97 6.74 0.43 -8.76
C ALA A 97 5.43 0.41 -9.57
N ALA A 98 4.37 -0.14 -8.99
CA ALA A 98 3.05 -0.11 -9.62
C ALA A 98 2.45 1.32 -9.67
N HIS A 99 2.78 2.15 -8.70
CA HIS A 99 2.31 3.54 -8.56
C HIS A 99 3.30 4.35 -7.71
N PRO A 100 3.24 5.68 -7.73
CA PRO A 100 4.04 6.51 -6.84
C PRO A 100 3.77 6.16 -5.38
N SER A 101 4.82 6.13 -4.56
CA SER A 101 4.72 5.84 -3.12
C SER A 101 5.68 6.73 -2.35
N LEU A 102 5.29 7.18 -1.17
CA LEU A 102 6.18 7.94 -0.29
C LEU A 102 7.41 7.09 0.09
N GLY A 103 8.59 7.64 -0.10
CA GLY A 103 9.86 6.93 0.14
C GLY A 103 10.32 6.06 -1.03
N TRP A 104 9.67 6.16 -2.19
CA TRP A 104 10.12 5.56 -3.43
C TRP A 104 10.44 6.67 -4.45
N ASP A 105 11.70 6.78 -4.83
CA ASP A 105 12.20 7.77 -5.79
C ASP A 105 12.48 7.15 -7.18
N GLY A 106 12.17 5.86 -7.35
CA GLY A 106 12.35 5.15 -8.61
C GLY A 106 11.16 5.31 -9.56
N PRO A 107 11.25 4.67 -10.75
CA PRO A 107 10.19 4.73 -11.75
C PRO A 107 8.92 3.98 -11.32
N ASP A 108 7.78 4.41 -11.86
CA ASP A 108 6.50 3.74 -11.65
C ASP A 108 5.65 3.66 -12.92
N VAL A 109 4.66 2.77 -12.90
CA VAL A 109 3.76 2.50 -14.05
C VAL A 109 2.90 3.70 -14.39
N LEU A 110 2.37 4.41 -13.39
CA LEU A 110 1.48 5.54 -13.64
C LEU A 110 2.23 6.73 -14.25
N ALA A 111 3.48 6.96 -13.81
CA ALA A 111 4.35 7.97 -14.39
C ALA A 111 4.65 7.66 -15.87
N HIS A 112 4.91 6.38 -16.21
CA HIS A 112 5.11 5.95 -17.58
C HIS A 112 3.86 6.16 -18.44
N LEU A 113 2.70 5.71 -17.97
CA LEU A 113 1.45 5.87 -18.68
C LEU A 113 1.10 7.35 -18.91
N ALA A 114 1.34 8.20 -17.92
CA ALA A 114 1.16 9.64 -18.06
C ALA A 114 2.10 10.24 -19.11
N ALA A 115 3.38 9.84 -19.11
CA ALA A 115 4.37 10.29 -20.11
C ALA A 115 4.03 9.80 -21.52
N ALA A 116 3.45 8.60 -21.63
CA ALA A 116 2.97 8.05 -22.91
C ALA A 116 1.61 8.63 -23.37
N GLY A 117 1.04 9.58 -22.62
CA GLY A 117 -0.20 10.29 -22.98
C GLY A 117 -1.50 9.56 -22.65
N PHE A 118 -1.42 8.48 -21.85
CA PHE A 118 -2.62 7.76 -21.42
C PHE A 118 -3.39 8.55 -20.36
N ARG A 119 -4.71 8.62 -20.54
CA ARG A 119 -5.63 9.06 -19.50
C ARG A 119 -6.11 7.83 -18.75
N ILE A 120 -5.92 7.82 -17.44
CA ILE A 120 -6.35 6.75 -16.55
C ILE A 120 -7.55 7.22 -15.73
N SER A 121 -8.36 6.26 -15.25
CA SER A 121 -9.48 6.51 -14.33
C SER A 121 -9.01 7.29 -13.11
N THR A 122 -9.81 8.23 -12.65
CA THR A 122 -9.54 9.04 -11.44
C THR A 122 -9.96 8.34 -10.16
N SER A 123 -10.67 7.21 -10.27
CA SER A 123 -11.10 6.39 -9.13
C SER A 123 -9.93 5.70 -8.43
N GLY A 124 -10.06 5.54 -7.15
CA GLY A 124 -9.04 4.98 -6.26
C GLY A 124 -8.38 6.04 -5.38
N ALA A 125 -7.41 5.63 -4.59
CA ALA A 125 -6.62 6.59 -3.83
C ALA A 125 -5.78 7.45 -4.78
N PRO A 126 -5.53 8.73 -4.46
CA PRO A 126 -4.88 9.68 -5.37
C PRO A 126 -3.56 9.18 -5.97
N GLU A 127 -2.77 8.46 -5.18
CA GLU A 127 -1.46 7.93 -5.57
C GLU A 127 -1.56 6.67 -6.46
N ARG A 128 -2.73 6.00 -6.53
CA ARG A 128 -2.94 4.76 -7.28
C ARG A 128 -4.26 4.74 -8.06
N ARG A 129 -4.57 5.87 -8.69
CA ARG A 129 -5.76 6.01 -9.54
C ARG A 129 -5.76 4.98 -10.66
N GLY A 130 -6.92 4.38 -10.93
CA GLY A 130 -7.07 3.39 -11.99
C GLY A 130 -6.43 2.02 -11.71
N VAL A 131 -5.67 1.87 -10.62
CA VAL A 131 -4.95 0.63 -10.29
C VAL A 131 -5.75 -0.22 -9.31
N GLY A 132 -6.19 -1.39 -9.77
CA GLY A 132 -6.90 -2.38 -8.95
C GLY A 132 -6.04 -3.53 -8.46
N GLN A 133 -4.83 -3.69 -9.01
CA GLN A 133 -3.88 -4.76 -8.73
C GLN A 133 -2.48 -4.15 -8.51
N LEU A 134 -1.70 -4.72 -7.63
CA LEU A 134 -0.32 -4.33 -7.41
C LEU A 134 0.61 -5.50 -7.70
N LEU A 135 1.73 -5.20 -8.37
CA LEU A 135 2.92 -6.03 -8.42
C LEU A 135 4.01 -5.34 -7.61
N ASP A 136 4.75 -6.11 -6.84
CA ASP A 136 5.89 -5.60 -6.10
C ASP A 136 6.96 -5.01 -7.04
N VAL A 137 7.80 -4.12 -6.54
CA VAL A 137 8.88 -3.48 -7.32
C VAL A 137 9.78 -4.53 -7.98
N GLY A 138 10.16 -5.58 -7.24
CA GLY A 138 11.01 -6.65 -7.73
C GLY A 138 10.32 -7.66 -8.67
N THR A 139 8.99 -7.58 -8.83
CA THR A 139 8.21 -8.49 -9.67
C THR A 139 7.96 -7.86 -11.04
N SER A 140 8.31 -8.57 -12.10
CA SER A 140 7.94 -8.21 -13.48
C SER A 140 6.65 -8.90 -13.91
N GLY A 141 6.02 -8.41 -14.99
CA GLY A 141 4.87 -9.04 -15.63
C GLY A 141 3.69 -8.13 -15.89
N LEU A 142 2.59 -8.75 -16.28
CA LEU A 142 1.40 -8.04 -16.76
C LEU A 142 0.66 -7.32 -15.63
N MET A 143 0.35 -6.08 -15.89
CA MET A 143 -0.43 -5.24 -15.00
C MET A 143 -1.51 -4.50 -15.79
N VAL A 144 -2.77 -4.55 -15.33
CA VAL A 144 -3.89 -3.85 -15.94
C VAL A 144 -4.20 -2.57 -15.18
N VAL A 145 -4.41 -1.49 -15.93
CA VAL A 145 -4.80 -0.18 -15.41
C VAL A 145 -6.08 0.27 -16.10
N ALA A 146 -7.06 0.73 -15.34
CA ALA A 146 -8.32 1.23 -15.86
C ALA A 146 -8.15 2.63 -16.47
N LYS A 147 -8.69 2.85 -17.66
CA LYS A 147 -8.80 4.13 -18.34
C LYS A 147 -10.15 4.80 -18.06
N SER A 148 -11.20 4.00 -17.87
CA SER A 148 -12.56 4.47 -17.58
C SER A 148 -13.02 4.11 -16.16
N GLU A 149 -13.98 4.87 -15.63
CA GLU A 149 -14.56 4.61 -14.31
C GLU A 149 -15.35 3.29 -14.25
N PRO A 150 -16.14 2.92 -15.28
CA PRO A 150 -16.76 1.60 -15.34
C PRO A 150 -15.74 0.45 -15.31
N ALA A 151 -14.63 0.57 -16.06
CA ALA A 151 -13.57 -0.43 -16.06
C ALA A 151 -12.90 -0.55 -14.70
N TYR A 152 -12.61 0.56 -14.01
CA TYR A 152 -12.08 0.52 -12.65
C TYR A 152 -13.00 -0.26 -11.71
N THR A 153 -14.30 0.02 -11.75
CA THR A 153 -15.29 -0.65 -10.91
C THR A 153 -15.36 -2.14 -11.22
N ALA A 154 -15.36 -2.52 -12.51
CA ALA A 154 -15.38 -3.90 -12.95
C ALA A 154 -14.12 -4.67 -12.54
N LEU A 155 -12.93 -4.09 -12.77
CA LEU A 155 -11.65 -4.69 -12.36
C LEU A 155 -11.55 -4.86 -10.84
N LYS A 156 -11.91 -3.82 -10.08
CA LYS A 156 -11.91 -3.88 -8.62
C LYS A 156 -12.81 -5.02 -8.09
N ARG A 157 -13.99 -5.19 -8.70
CA ARG A 157 -14.89 -6.30 -8.40
C ARG A 157 -14.26 -7.64 -8.76
N ALA A 158 -13.71 -7.79 -9.96
CA ALA A 158 -13.12 -9.03 -10.44
C ALA A 158 -11.94 -9.49 -9.56
N PHE A 159 -11.06 -8.57 -9.14
CA PHE A 159 -9.98 -8.87 -8.21
C PHE A 159 -10.48 -9.23 -6.79
N ARG A 160 -11.48 -8.50 -6.29
CA ARG A 160 -12.08 -8.78 -4.98
C ARG A 160 -12.76 -10.15 -4.97
N ASP A 161 -13.51 -10.46 -6.01
CA ASP A 161 -14.28 -11.70 -6.13
C ASP A 161 -13.40 -12.88 -6.58
N ARG A 162 -12.07 -12.66 -6.75
CA ARG A 162 -11.05 -13.66 -7.13
C ARG A 162 -11.35 -14.40 -8.43
N VAL A 163 -12.04 -13.76 -9.39
CA VAL A 163 -12.33 -14.35 -10.71
C VAL A 163 -11.23 -14.12 -11.73
N VAL A 164 -10.24 -13.30 -11.39
CA VAL A 164 -9.05 -13.08 -12.23
C VAL A 164 -8.07 -14.22 -12.01
N GLU A 165 -7.78 -14.98 -13.05
CA GLU A 165 -6.73 -16.00 -13.02
C GLU A 165 -5.35 -15.32 -13.05
N LYS A 166 -4.45 -15.75 -12.16
CA LYS A 166 -3.11 -15.20 -12.03
C LYS A 166 -2.08 -16.32 -11.99
N PHE A 167 -1.10 -16.22 -12.88
CA PHE A 167 0.01 -17.15 -12.96
C PHE A 167 1.33 -16.41 -12.73
N TYR A 168 2.19 -16.96 -11.89
CA TYR A 168 3.51 -16.43 -11.61
C TYR A 168 4.56 -17.51 -11.82
N HIS A 169 5.63 -17.14 -12.51
CA HIS A 169 6.81 -17.97 -12.59
C HIS A 169 7.83 -17.49 -11.56
N THR A 170 8.37 -18.40 -10.79
CA THR A 170 9.39 -18.08 -9.80
C THR A 170 10.50 -19.11 -9.80
N LEU A 171 11.72 -18.67 -9.52
CA LEU A 171 12.86 -19.54 -9.29
C LEU A 171 13.01 -19.70 -7.77
N VAL A 172 13.00 -20.96 -7.32
CA VAL A 172 13.13 -21.30 -5.91
C VAL A 172 14.36 -22.14 -5.66
N GLN A 173 14.86 -22.14 -4.44
CA GLN A 173 15.96 -23.03 -4.03
C GLN A 173 15.41 -24.42 -3.73
N GLY A 174 16.05 -25.46 -4.27
CA GLY A 174 15.67 -26.86 -4.08
C GLY A 174 14.50 -27.29 -4.97
N HIS A 175 13.90 -28.41 -4.62
CA HIS A 175 12.73 -28.97 -5.30
C HIS A 175 11.57 -29.09 -4.32
N PRO A 176 10.40 -28.53 -4.64
CA PRO A 176 9.21 -28.78 -3.84
C PRO A 176 8.84 -30.27 -3.84
N ASP A 177 8.46 -30.79 -2.68
CA ASP A 177 7.92 -32.14 -2.52
C ASP A 177 6.67 -32.07 -1.63
N PRO A 178 5.48 -32.36 -2.16
CA PRO A 178 5.18 -32.70 -3.57
C PRO A 178 5.37 -31.52 -4.54
N PHE A 179 5.53 -31.81 -5.83
CA PHE A 179 5.69 -30.79 -6.88
C PHE A 179 4.46 -29.89 -7.08
N THR A 180 3.29 -30.36 -6.66
CA THR A 180 2.04 -29.62 -6.75
C THR A 180 1.34 -29.63 -5.40
N GLY A 181 0.72 -28.52 -5.05
CA GLY A 181 0.00 -28.43 -3.78
C GLY A 181 -0.59 -27.05 -3.58
N THR A 182 -1.28 -26.88 -2.48
CA THR A 182 -1.80 -25.59 -2.03
C THR A 182 -1.11 -25.20 -0.73
N ILE A 183 -0.63 -23.97 -0.66
CA ILE A 183 -0.14 -23.39 0.58
C ILE A 183 -1.25 -22.45 1.08
N ASP A 184 -1.84 -22.85 2.21
CA ASP A 184 -2.85 -22.06 2.91
C ASP A 184 -2.26 -21.67 4.27
N ALA A 185 -1.89 -20.42 4.42
CA ALA A 185 -1.21 -19.95 5.60
C ALA A 185 -1.53 -18.49 5.94
N PRO A 186 -1.63 -18.14 7.23
CA PRO A 186 -1.77 -16.75 7.65
C PRO A 186 -0.45 -16.01 7.47
N ILE A 187 -0.48 -14.88 6.75
CA ILE A 187 0.70 -14.05 6.49
C ILE A 187 0.56 -12.70 7.18
N ALA A 188 1.60 -12.30 7.88
CA ALA A 188 1.73 -10.99 8.48
C ALA A 188 3.16 -10.46 8.34
N ARG A 189 3.35 -9.22 8.74
CA ARG A 189 4.69 -8.61 8.80
C ARG A 189 5.51 -9.25 9.92
N ASP A 190 6.75 -9.61 9.61
CA ASP A 190 7.68 -10.21 10.58
C ASP A 190 7.91 -9.23 11.75
N PRO A 191 7.70 -9.63 13.01
CA PRO A 191 7.90 -8.74 14.16
C PRO A 191 9.36 -8.28 14.34
N GLY A 192 10.31 -9.05 13.83
CA GLY A 192 11.75 -8.75 13.91
C GLY A 192 12.29 -7.94 12.72
N HIS A 193 11.53 -7.87 11.63
CA HIS A 193 11.98 -7.24 10.39
C HIS A 193 10.83 -6.57 9.64
N ASP A 194 10.69 -5.27 9.76
CA ASP A 194 9.60 -4.50 9.16
C ASP A 194 9.46 -4.63 7.63
N TRP A 195 10.47 -5.12 6.94
CA TRP A 195 10.49 -5.32 5.49
C TRP A 195 10.14 -6.75 5.05
N LYS A 196 10.06 -7.72 5.97
CA LYS A 196 9.72 -9.11 5.67
C LYS A 196 8.26 -9.43 5.96
N MET A 197 7.72 -10.36 5.18
CA MET A 197 6.48 -11.06 5.49
C MET A 197 6.81 -12.46 6.00
N ALA A 198 6.04 -12.95 6.96
CA ALA A 198 6.22 -14.28 7.55
C ALA A 198 4.87 -14.95 7.79
N ILE A 199 4.88 -16.27 7.92
CA ILE A 199 3.72 -17.03 8.37
C ILE A 199 3.62 -16.82 9.89
N ILE A 200 2.53 -16.20 10.34
CA ILE A 200 2.32 -15.81 11.74
C ILE A 200 0.86 -16.02 12.10
N ASP A 201 0.61 -16.69 13.21
CA ASP A 201 -0.74 -16.87 13.75
C ASP A 201 -1.44 -15.53 13.96
N GLY A 202 -2.70 -15.44 13.49
CA GLY A 202 -3.46 -14.18 13.48
C GLY A 202 -3.12 -13.24 12.32
N GLY A 203 -2.23 -13.61 11.41
CA GLY A 203 -1.99 -12.92 10.16
C GLY A 203 -3.18 -13.00 9.20
N ARG A 204 -3.08 -12.29 8.07
CA ARG A 204 -4.09 -12.33 7.02
C ARG A 204 -4.05 -13.69 6.33
N HIS A 205 -5.19 -14.38 6.29
CA HIS A 205 -5.37 -15.62 5.57
C HIS A 205 -5.01 -15.45 4.07
N SER A 206 -4.12 -16.31 3.59
CA SER A 206 -3.61 -16.28 2.21
C SER A 206 -3.52 -17.69 1.66
N VAL A 207 -4.07 -17.90 0.47
CA VAL A 207 -4.05 -19.16 -0.29
C VAL A 207 -3.46 -18.87 -1.66
#